data_db628b681f50a046f17a0f3ebaa71185
#
_entry.id   db628b681f50a046f17a0f3ebaa71185
#
_cell.length_a   1.000
_cell.length_b   1.000
_cell.length_c   1.000
_cell.angle_alpha   90.00
_cell.angle_beta   90.00
_cell.angle_gamma   90.00
#
_symmetry.space_group_name_H-M   'P 1'
#
loop_
_entity.id
_entity.type
_entity.pdbx_description
1 polymer ?
#
loop_
_entity_poly.entity_id
_entity_poly.type
_entity_poly.pdbx_seq_one_letter_code
_entity_poly.pdbx_strand_id
1 'polypeptide(L)'
;MGKEQGIKIAGDSYLTAGQQFVIKTQERQKKLFINSPIIKSVLIISLPSMIIALMTSLYIFSDQIIMANLIPNFKPFENLVGPDYQKFLEYITKLNGTGIGLNLTLYNSQLIVRNAVANSAPITVLINAATLLVANGTSTNFSKMNGKLNTKGAQKVWSIGFYCNIIVSVITMIFLFSVCQLLVQLENGDPLKQLTNASSSIKQACQIAGLNFDYVYPLIEHVYTKANDMIMSYSCNYSYIIIGGAMLSMFSAYLSLLIISEGKQKMVVIAAVVSNLLNLLLDFVFIYYARMAMIGGAIATLIGWTLNCSWYFFQIHLMNKRNETALAYSALKIWGHNWNWKLTWNIISIGLPSFLRNLSMGIAVWFQVFVLSTLLIPAIGSSGVTANDYTNFYGAVNPIYNLFFPVMLGTIQGSRIMCSYLYGAENYKRFRLTYWIAMIISLIYGTLIFAIVGCALNKYMLLIFQIHNNSIAQMMLMIATLQMPVYAFTVGGQVVFQATGKSLNASICALMQGIVCNIPITFIMFGICLVNGNVELFLWNPVIVVFTSSIIIFVWTVIYICNHYSPDIINEKVRWLKKKGYLKPIKK
;
A
#
# COMPACT_ATOMS: atom_id res chain seq x y z
N MET A 1 4.88 -52.56 -2.00
CA MET A 1 4.41 -52.71 -3.40
C MET A 1 3.02 -52.09 -3.52
N GLY A 2 2.95 -50.79 -3.83
CA GLY A 2 1.70 -50.05 -4.09
C GLY A 2 1.51 -49.96 -5.60
N LYS A 3 0.38 -50.51 -6.09
CA LYS A 3 0.02 -50.46 -7.52
C LYS A 3 -0.17 -49.00 -7.94
N GLU A 4 0.69 -48.48 -8.83
CA GLU A 4 0.48 -47.23 -9.56
C GLU A 4 -0.67 -47.43 -10.57
N GLN A 5 -1.84 -46.91 -10.26
CA GLN A 5 -2.95 -46.83 -11.21
C GLN A 5 -2.69 -45.63 -12.15
N GLY A 6 -2.05 -45.84 -13.29
CA GLY A 6 -1.87 -44.85 -14.34
C GLY A 6 -3.08 -44.75 -15.27
N ILE A 7 -3.49 -43.54 -15.67
CA ILE A 7 -4.52 -43.30 -16.70
C ILE A 7 -3.87 -43.54 -18.07
N LYS A 8 -4.48 -44.45 -18.85
CA LYS A 8 -4.04 -44.79 -20.23
C LYS A 8 -4.50 -43.70 -21.20
N ILE A 9 -3.56 -43.12 -21.94
CA ILE A 9 -3.87 -42.29 -23.12
C ILE A 9 -3.56 -43.12 -24.36
N ALA A 10 -4.32 -42.91 -25.44
CA ALA A 10 -4.17 -43.65 -26.69
C ALA A 10 -2.72 -43.55 -27.22
N GLY A 11 -1.97 -44.61 -27.03
CA GLY A 11 -0.55 -44.77 -27.33
C GLY A 11 0.20 -45.16 -26.04
N ASP A 12 0.73 -46.34 -25.97
CA ASP A 12 1.27 -47.13 -24.82
C ASP A 12 2.23 -46.47 -23.81
N SER A 13 2.10 -45.18 -23.53
CA SER A 13 2.90 -44.46 -22.50
C SER A 13 2.05 -44.11 -21.29
N TYR A 14 2.36 -44.71 -20.13
CA TYR A 14 1.80 -44.28 -18.85
C TYR A 14 2.39 -42.95 -18.44
N LEU A 15 1.52 -41.96 -18.16
CA LEU A 15 1.95 -40.70 -17.60
C LEU A 15 2.52 -40.89 -16.21
N THR A 16 3.66 -40.33 -15.91
CA THR A 16 4.21 -40.29 -14.54
C THR A 16 3.23 -39.51 -13.63
N ALA A 17 3.20 -39.82 -12.34
CA ALA A 17 2.34 -39.14 -11.36
C ALA A 17 2.49 -37.61 -11.43
N GLY A 18 3.70 -37.09 -11.71
CA GLY A 18 3.97 -35.67 -11.94
C GLY A 18 3.35 -35.10 -13.22
N GLN A 19 3.27 -35.88 -14.29
CA GLN A 19 2.63 -35.48 -15.54
C GLN A 19 1.09 -35.45 -15.43
N GLN A 20 0.51 -36.45 -14.77
CA GLN A 20 -0.93 -36.51 -14.48
C GLN A 20 -1.38 -35.32 -13.64
N PHE A 21 -0.54 -34.90 -12.70
CA PHE A 21 -0.82 -33.81 -11.79
C PHE A 21 -0.76 -32.44 -12.50
N VAL A 22 0.27 -32.19 -13.31
CA VAL A 22 0.38 -30.98 -14.13
C VAL A 22 -0.90 -30.78 -14.96
N ILE A 23 -1.43 -31.87 -15.54
CA ILE A 23 -2.68 -31.86 -16.31
C ILE A 23 -3.86 -31.47 -15.42
N LYS A 24 -3.99 -32.06 -14.22
CA LYS A 24 -5.11 -31.79 -13.30
C LYS A 24 -5.12 -30.34 -12.76
N THR A 25 -3.95 -29.78 -12.46
CA THR A 25 -3.84 -28.37 -12.03
C THR A 25 -4.14 -27.41 -13.18
N GLN A 26 -3.64 -27.71 -14.38
CA GLN A 26 -3.93 -26.93 -15.58
C GLN A 26 -5.41 -27.00 -15.97
N GLU A 27 -6.05 -28.15 -15.84
CA GLU A 27 -7.49 -28.32 -16.06
C GLU A 27 -8.31 -27.50 -15.06
N ARG A 28 -7.92 -27.50 -13.78
CA ARG A 28 -8.56 -26.66 -12.76
C ARG A 28 -8.44 -25.18 -13.07
N GLN A 29 -7.25 -24.73 -13.42
CA GLN A 29 -7.02 -23.33 -13.84
C GLN A 29 -7.79 -22.99 -15.12
N LYS A 30 -7.79 -23.89 -16.11
CA LYS A 30 -8.56 -23.73 -17.34
C LYS A 30 -10.06 -23.67 -17.05
N LYS A 31 -10.58 -24.54 -16.18
CA LYS A 31 -11.98 -24.51 -15.74
C LYS A 31 -12.33 -23.19 -15.08
N LEU A 32 -11.46 -22.67 -14.19
CA LEU A 32 -11.69 -21.42 -13.47
C LEU A 32 -11.55 -20.19 -14.37
N PHE A 33 -10.47 -20.10 -15.15
CA PHE A 33 -10.13 -18.88 -15.89
C PHE A 33 -10.74 -18.83 -17.30
N ILE A 34 -10.97 -19.98 -17.95
CA ILE A 34 -11.44 -20.04 -19.35
C ILE A 34 -12.89 -20.51 -19.45
N ASN A 35 -13.28 -21.58 -18.75
CA ASN A 35 -14.57 -22.24 -18.99
C ASN A 35 -15.72 -21.70 -18.12
N SER A 36 -15.43 -21.10 -16.96
CA SER A 36 -16.47 -20.54 -16.07
C SER A 36 -17.04 -19.22 -16.63
N PRO A 37 -18.27 -18.80 -16.27
CA PRO A 37 -18.77 -17.46 -16.59
C PRO A 37 -17.79 -16.39 -16.12
N ILE A 38 -17.54 -15.35 -16.93
CA ILE A 38 -16.47 -14.39 -16.68
C ILE A 38 -16.67 -13.64 -15.36
N ILE A 39 -17.89 -13.19 -15.09
CA ILE A 39 -18.25 -12.48 -13.84
C ILE A 39 -17.93 -13.37 -12.63
N LYS A 40 -18.33 -14.65 -12.69
CA LYS A 40 -18.03 -15.63 -11.63
C LYS A 40 -16.52 -15.83 -11.45
N SER A 41 -15.77 -15.90 -12.55
CA SER A 41 -14.31 -16.05 -12.49
C SER A 41 -13.64 -14.84 -11.86
N VAL A 42 -14.04 -13.62 -12.27
CA VAL A 42 -13.51 -12.37 -11.71
C VAL A 42 -13.84 -12.28 -10.21
N LEU A 43 -15.09 -12.56 -9.82
CA LEU A 43 -15.51 -12.52 -8.41
C LEU A 43 -14.76 -13.55 -7.55
N ILE A 44 -14.59 -14.79 -8.05
CA ILE A 44 -13.87 -15.85 -7.32
C ILE A 44 -12.41 -15.45 -7.04
N ILE A 45 -11.79 -14.64 -7.90
CA ILE A 45 -10.40 -14.22 -7.74
C ILE A 45 -10.31 -12.88 -6.98
N SER A 46 -11.19 -11.93 -7.29
CA SER A 46 -11.15 -10.60 -6.71
C SER A 46 -11.67 -10.57 -5.28
N LEU A 47 -12.75 -11.29 -4.95
CA LEU A 47 -13.33 -11.30 -3.61
C LEU A 47 -12.33 -11.75 -2.52
N PRO A 48 -11.59 -12.87 -2.69
CA PRO A 48 -10.53 -13.23 -1.75
C PRO A 48 -9.44 -12.16 -1.63
N SER A 49 -9.03 -11.55 -2.74
CA SER A 49 -8.03 -10.47 -2.72
C SER A 49 -8.55 -9.21 -2.01
N MET A 50 -9.85 -8.90 -2.14
CA MET A 50 -10.51 -7.83 -1.39
C MET A 50 -10.53 -8.14 0.12
N ILE A 51 -10.85 -9.38 0.50
CA ILE A 51 -10.86 -9.80 1.91
C ILE A 51 -9.46 -9.72 2.52
N ILE A 52 -8.43 -10.17 1.79
CA ILE A 52 -7.04 -10.06 2.25
C ILE A 52 -6.66 -8.60 2.46
N ALA A 53 -7.00 -7.73 1.51
CA ALA A 53 -6.71 -6.31 1.59
C ALA A 53 -7.48 -5.64 2.75
N LEU A 54 -8.76 -6.00 2.94
CA LEU A 54 -9.57 -5.51 4.07
C LEU A 54 -8.98 -5.94 5.42
N MET A 55 -8.62 -7.22 5.56
CA MET A 55 -8.01 -7.70 6.80
C MET A 55 -6.67 -7.00 7.08
N THR A 56 -5.86 -6.80 6.05
CA THR A 56 -4.59 -6.06 6.17
C THR A 56 -4.83 -4.60 6.57
N SER A 57 -5.81 -3.94 5.97
CA SER A 57 -6.14 -2.55 6.32
C SER A 57 -6.73 -2.43 7.72
N LEU A 58 -7.57 -3.37 8.12
CA LEU A 58 -8.16 -3.42 9.47
C LEU A 58 -7.09 -3.57 10.54
N TYR A 59 -6.10 -4.46 10.33
CA TYR A 59 -5.04 -4.60 11.34
C TYR A 59 -4.18 -3.34 11.43
N ILE A 60 -3.78 -2.73 10.31
CA ILE A 60 -3.00 -1.49 10.30
C ILE A 60 -3.77 -0.37 11.02
N PHE A 61 -5.06 -0.24 10.72
CA PHE A 61 -5.92 0.74 11.36
C PHE A 61 -6.08 0.51 12.86
N SER A 62 -6.28 -0.77 13.27
CA SER A 62 -6.43 -1.15 14.68
C SER A 62 -5.12 -0.97 15.45
N ASP A 63 -3.97 -1.34 14.87
CA ASP A 63 -2.64 -1.15 15.45
C ASP A 63 -2.38 0.34 15.74
N GLN A 64 -2.69 1.22 14.78
CA GLN A 64 -2.56 2.67 14.98
C GLN A 64 -3.49 3.21 16.09
N ILE A 65 -4.74 2.74 16.15
CA ILE A 65 -5.69 3.13 17.19
C ILE A 65 -5.26 2.61 18.56
N ILE A 66 -4.83 1.36 18.64
CA ILE A 66 -4.37 0.73 19.89
C ILE A 66 -3.15 1.48 20.42
N MET A 67 -2.16 1.74 19.57
CA MET A 67 -0.99 2.52 19.98
C MET A 67 -1.37 3.94 20.43
N ALA A 68 -2.20 4.64 19.65
CA ALA A 68 -2.57 6.03 19.94
C ALA A 68 -3.45 6.20 21.19
N ASN A 69 -4.19 5.17 21.63
CA ASN A 69 -5.11 5.27 22.76
C ASN A 69 -4.61 4.51 24.01
N LEU A 70 -3.94 3.37 23.88
CA LEU A 70 -3.51 2.61 25.05
C LEU A 70 -2.20 3.12 25.64
N ILE A 71 -1.21 3.48 24.83
CA ILE A 71 0.09 3.96 25.32
C ILE A 71 -0.08 5.25 26.17
N PRO A 72 -0.87 6.25 25.75
CA PRO A 72 -1.06 7.47 26.54
C PRO A 72 -1.71 7.25 27.90
N ASN A 73 -2.49 6.18 28.11
CA ASN A 73 -3.09 5.87 29.40
C ASN A 73 -2.06 5.65 30.51
N PHE A 74 -0.83 5.26 30.16
CA PHE A 74 0.27 5.11 31.11
C PHE A 74 1.04 6.41 31.38
N LYS A 75 0.68 7.51 30.71
CA LYS A 75 1.29 8.84 30.83
C LYS A 75 2.84 8.81 30.75
N PRO A 76 3.42 8.14 29.74
CA PRO A 76 4.87 7.95 29.72
C PRO A 76 5.65 9.26 29.60
N PHE A 77 5.13 10.25 28.87
CA PHE A 77 5.77 11.55 28.71
C PHE A 77 5.59 12.43 29.94
N GLU A 78 4.39 12.51 30.47
CA GLU A 78 4.07 13.27 31.68
C GLU A 78 4.91 12.78 32.85
N ASN A 79 5.11 11.47 32.97
CA ASN A 79 5.97 10.87 34.00
C ASN A 79 7.46 11.17 33.76
N LEU A 80 7.89 11.24 32.48
CA LEU A 80 9.27 11.56 32.11
C LEU A 80 9.64 13.02 32.44
N VAL A 81 8.71 13.96 32.20
CA VAL A 81 8.88 15.38 32.49
C VAL A 81 8.74 15.64 34.00
N GLY A 82 7.84 14.90 34.65
CA GLY A 82 7.61 14.98 36.09
C GLY A 82 6.89 16.27 36.55
N PRO A 83 7.30 16.88 37.70
CA PRO A 83 6.58 18.03 38.30
C PRO A 83 6.51 19.26 37.37
N ASP A 84 7.46 19.42 36.47
CA ASP A 84 7.55 20.56 35.58
C ASP A 84 6.50 20.50 34.45
N TYR A 85 5.85 19.34 34.24
CA TYR A 85 4.81 19.19 33.24
C TYR A 85 3.57 20.07 33.52
N GLN A 86 3.16 20.18 34.78
CA GLN A 86 2.03 21.04 35.16
C GLN A 86 2.32 22.52 34.92
N LYS A 87 3.52 22.97 35.27
CA LYS A 87 3.98 24.34 35.00
C LYS A 87 4.05 24.60 33.50
N PHE A 88 4.55 23.63 32.72
CA PHE A 88 4.59 23.71 31.27
C PHE A 88 3.19 23.91 30.67
N LEU A 89 2.19 23.12 31.09
CA LEU A 89 0.80 23.26 30.63
C LEU A 89 0.24 24.65 30.95
N GLU A 90 0.46 25.13 32.17
CA GLU A 90 -0.03 26.45 32.58
C GLU A 90 0.60 27.57 31.74
N TYR A 91 1.93 27.52 31.54
CA TYR A 91 2.63 28.56 30.78
C TYR A 91 2.24 28.54 29.29
N ILE A 92 2.20 27.37 28.65
CA ILE A 92 1.81 27.26 27.23
C ILE A 92 0.37 27.78 27.04
N THR A 93 -0.55 27.42 27.93
CA THR A 93 -1.94 27.87 27.86
C THR A 93 -2.04 29.39 27.99
N LYS A 94 -1.29 29.99 28.91
CA LYS A 94 -1.23 31.47 29.09
C LYS A 94 -0.61 32.15 27.87
N LEU A 95 0.50 31.61 27.34
CA LEU A 95 1.19 32.19 26.19
C LEU A 95 0.35 32.12 24.91
N ASN A 96 -0.28 30.98 24.64
CA ASN A 96 -1.18 30.85 23.49
C ASN A 96 -2.44 31.73 23.62
N GLY A 97 -2.85 32.07 24.84
CA GLY A 97 -3.98 32.96 25.13
C GLY A 97 -3.68 34.47 24.96
N THR A 98 -2.42 34.87 24.71
CA THR A 98 -2.02 36.29 24.60
C THR A 98 -2.49 37.01 23.34
N GLY A 99 -3.03 36.32 22.35
CA GLY A 99 -3.53 36.92 21.10
C GLY A 99 -2.47 37.38 20.08
N ILE A 100 -1.17 37.10 20.33
CA ILE A 100 -0.07 37.44 19.42
C ILE A 100 0.01 36.51 18.19
N GLY A 101 -0.91 35.52 18.08
CA GLY A 101 -0.82 34.48 17.04
C GLY A 101 0.24 33.41 17.32
N LEU A 102 0.70 33.32 18.57
CA LEU A 102 1.65 32.30 19.03
C LEU A 102 0.89 30.97 19.25
N ASN A 103 1.24 29.95 18.49
CA ASN A 103 0.67 28.62 18.62
C ASN A 103 1.74 27.60 19.06
N LEU A 104 2.09 27.63 20.35
CA LEU A 104 3.01 26.66 20.91
C LEU A 104 2.34 25.30 21.09
N THR A 105 3.03 24.24 20.72
CA THR A 105 2.51 22.86 20.77
C THR A 105 2.43 22.35 22.22
N LEU A 106 1.25 21.93 22.65
CA LEU A 106 1.02 21.24 23.92
C LEU A 106 1.39 19.77 23.78
N TYR A 107 2.66 19.45 24.05
CA TYR A 107 3.11 18.05 24.04
C TYR A 107 2.47 17.25 25.18
N ASN A 108 1.93 16.09 24.83
CA ASN A 108 1.43 15.08 25.74
C ASN A 108 1.72 13.68 25.18
N SER A 109 1.53 12.65 25.99
CA SER A 109 1.79 11.26 25.57
C SER A 109 1.04 10.86 24.29
N GLN A 110 -0.19 11.37 24.08
CA GLN A 110 -0.97 11.06 22.90
C GLN A 110 -0.37 11.67 21.62
N LEU A 111 0.03 12.93 21.69
CA LEU A 111 0.65 13.63 20.56
C LEU A 111 2.00 13.02 20.20
N ILE A 112 2.79 12.65 21.20
CA ILE A 112 4.10 12.01 21.02
C ILE A 112 3.96 10.68 20.28
N VAL A 113 3.03 9.82 20.70
CA VAL A 113 2.81 8.53 20.04
C VAL A 113 2.28 8.73 18.62
N ARG A 114 1.36 9.67 18.41
CA ARG A 114 0.83 10.00 17.07
C ARG A 114 1.96 10.47 16.13
N ASN A 115 2.80 11.38 16.60
CA ASN A 115 3.94 11.87 15.82
C ASN A 115 4.95 10.74 15.54
N ALA A 116 5.22 9.88 16.51
CA ALA A 116 6.13 8.77 16.31
C ALA A 116 5.62 7.75 15.28
N VAL A 117 4.33 7.44 15.27
CA VAL A 117 3.69 6.61 14.22
C VAL A 117 3.77 7.29 12.85
N ALA A 118 3.49 8.58 12.78
CA ALA A 118 3.57 9.35 11.54
C ALA A 118 5.00 9.36 10.98
N ASN A 119 6.00 9.63 11.82
CA ASN A 119 7.42 9.70 11.43
C ASN A 119 8.00 8.36 10.95
N SER A 120 7.39 7.23 11.33
CA SER A 120 7.75 5.90 10.83
C SER A 120 7.10 5.52 9.49
N ALA A 121 6.10 6.29 9.02
CA ALA A 121 5.34 5.98 7.81
C ALA A 121 6.19 5.91 6.53
N PRO A 122 7.18 6.78 6.25
CA PRO A 122 8.02 6.68 5.06
C PRO A 122 8.74 5.34 4.94
N ILE A 123 9.19 4.77 6.06
CA ILE A 123 9.88 3.49 6.10
C ILE A 123 8.95 2.36 5.68
N THR A 124 7.73 2.33 6.22
CA THR A 124 6.73 1.33 5.86
C THR A 124 6.29 1.43 4.39
N VAL A 125 6.19 2.65 3.84
CA VAL A 125 5.91 2.89 2.42
C VAL A 125 7.01 2.33 1.53
N LEU A 126 8.29 2.53 1.87
CA LEU A 126 9.43 2.02 1.11
C LEU A 126 9.51 0.48 1.16
N ILE A 127 9.27 -0.13 2.32
CA ILE A 127 9.19 -1.60 2.45
C ILE A 127 8.05 -2.15 1.57
N ASN A 128 6.86 -1.53 1.62
CA ASN A 128 5.72 -1.94 0.79
C ASN A 128 5.99 -1.77 -0.71
N ALA A 129 6.68 -0.71 -1.11
CA ALA A 129 7.08 -0.50 -2.49
C ALA A 129 8.03 -1.62 -2.97
N ALA A 130 9.09 -1.91 -2.21
CA ALA A 130 10.05 -2.98 -2.51
C ALA A 130 9.37 -4.37 -2.54
N THR A 131 8.45 -4.62 -1.63
CA THR A 131 7.61 -5.83 -1.57
C THR A 131 6.88 -6.06 -2.88
N LEU A 132 6.23 -5.05 -3.42
CA LEU A 132 5.45 -5.18 -4.65
C LEU A 132 6.31 -5.25 -5.92
N LEU A 133 7.56 -4.83 -5.86
CA LEU A 133 8.50 -4.94 -6.99
C LEU A 133 8.66 -6.39 -7.43
N VAL A 134 9.05 -7.26 -6.51
CA VAL A 134 9.34 -8.67 -6.84
C VAL A 134 8.05 -9.49 -6.90
N ALA A 135 7.15 -9.31 -5.95
CA ALA A 135 5.91 -10.09 -5.84
C ALA A 135 5.01 -9.92 -7.07
N ASN A 136 4.81 -8.67 -7.53
CA ASN A 136 3.99 -8.37 -8.72
C ASN A 136 4.65 -8.81 -10.02
N GLY A 137 5.97 -8.59 -10.15
CA GLY A 137 6.71 -9.00 -11.33
C GLY A 137 6.71 -10.51 -11.52
N THR A 138 6.97 -11.24 -10.44
CA THR A 138 6.99 -12.72 -10.46
C THR A 138 5.61 -13.31 -10.69
N SER A 139 4.58 -12.87 -9.94
CA SER A 139 3.22 -13.41 -10.08
C SER A 139 2.63 -13.19 -11.46
N THR A 140 2.91 -12.04 -12.08
CA THR A 140 2.48 -11.72 -13.44
C THR A 140 3.12 -12.64 -14.47
N ASN A 141 4.45 -12.82 -14.41
CA ASN A 141 5.17 -13.73 -15.30
C ASN A 141 4.78 -15.20 -15.06
N PHE A 142 4.63 -15.61 -13.81
CA PHE A 142 4.19 -16.94 -13.43
C PHE A 142 2.79 -17.27 -13.99
N SER A 143 1.83 -16.36 -13.82
CA SER A 143 0.47 -16.51 -14.37
C SER A 143 0.49 -16.57 -15.90
N LYS A 144 1.33 -15.78 -16.56
CA LYS A 144 1.50 -15.80 -18.01
C LYS A 144 2.06 -17.13 -18.51
N MET A 145 3.04 -17.72 -17.79
CA MET A 145 3.59 -19.04 -18.14
C MET A 145 2.56 -20.15 -17.91
N ASN A 146 1.76 -20.06 -16.85
CA ASN A 146 0.66 -20.99 -16.60
C ASN A 146 -0.41 -20.89 -17.71
N GLY A 147 -0.74 -19.69 -18.18
CA GLY A 147 -1.63 -19.49 -19.32
C GLY A 147 -1.13 -20.12 -20.62
N LYS A 148 0.20 -20.12 -20.82
CA LYS A 148 0.87 -20.80 -21.95
C LYS A 148 1.00 -22.32 -21.75
N LEU A 149 0.53 -22.86 -20.65
CA LEU A 149 0.70 -24.27 -20.26
C LEU A 149 2.18 -24.70 -20.15
N ASN A 150 3.08 -23.73 -19.89
CA ASN A 150 4.52 -23.97 -19.78
C ASN A 150 4.94 -24.08 -18.30
N THR A 151 4.83 -25.28 -17.74
CA THR A 151 5.17 -25.54 -16.32
C THR A 151 6.65 -25.38 -16.03
N LYS A 152 7.54 -25.79 -16.94
CA LYS A 152 9.00 -25.59 -16.77
C LYS A 152 9.34 -24.09 -16.73
N GLY A 153 8.68 -23.28 -17.59
CA GLY A 153 8.78 -21.83 -17.55
C GLY A 153 8.29 -21.23 -16.25
N ALA A 154 7.14 -21.70 -15.74
CA ALA A 154 6.59 -21.26 -14.46
C ALA A 154 7.52 -21.60 -13.28
N GLN A 155 8.10 -22.80 -13.25
CA GLN A 155 9.10 -23.21 -12.25
C GLN A 155 10.37 -22.35 -12.30
N LYS A 156 10.86 -21.98 -13.50
CA LYS A 156 11.99 -21.05 -13.64
C LYS A 156 11.65 -19.66 -13.09
N VAL A 157 10.44 -19.13 -13.37
CA VAL A 157 9.97 -17.85 -12.82
C VAL A 157 9.89 -17.92 -11.30
N TRP A 158 9.36 -19.01 -10.74
CA TRP A 158 9.32 -19.26 -9.30
C TRP A 158 10.71 -19.22 -8.67
N SER A 159 11.66 -19.99 -9.21
CA SER A 159 13.02 -20.07 -8.68
C SER A 159 13.76 -18.72 -8.74
N ILE A 160 13.78 -18.07 -9.90
CA ILE A 160 14.46 -16.78 -10.06
C ILE A 160 13.81 -15.71 -9.20
N GLY A 161 12.47 -15.66 -9.15
CA GLY A 161 11.74 -14.72 -8.29
C GLY A 161 12.04 -14.93 -6.80
N PHE A 162 12.21 -16.17 -6.34
CA PHE A 162 12.57 -16.48 -4.95
C PHE A 162 13.92 -15.88 -4.57
N TYR A 163 14.95 -16.09 -5.38
CA TYR A 163 16.27 -15.51 -5.12
C TYR A 163 16.30 -13.98 -5.32
N CYS A 164 15.58 -13.47 -6.32
CA CYS A 164 15.40 -12.02 -6.45
C CYS A 164 14.76 -11.42 -5.20
N ASN A 165 13.77 -12.10 -4.60
CA ASN A 165 13.13 -11.62 -3.38
C ASN A 165 14.10 -11.56 -2.20
N ILE A 166 14.98 -12.56 -2.05
CA ILE A 166 16.06 -12.53 -1.04
C ILE A 166 16.98 -11.33 -1.28
N ILE A 167 17.50 -11.19 -2.50
CA ILE A 167 18.47 -10.13 -2.83
C ILE A 167 17.84 -8.75 -2.60
N VAL A 168 16.66 -8.51 -3.12
CA VAL A 168 15.97 -7.21 -2.98
C VAL A 168 15.61 -6.94 -1.51
N SER A 169 15.20 -7.96 -0.73
CA SER A 169 14.90 -7.76 0.69
C SER A 169 16.14 -7.38 1.49
N VAL A 170 17.27 -8.04 1.25
CA VAL A 170 18.55 -7.73 1.92
C VAL A 170 19.03 -6.31 1.55
N ILE A 171 18.96 -5.95 0.26
CA ILE A 171 19.32 -4.59 -0.19
C ILE A 171 18.40 -3.56 0.47
N THR A 172 17.09 -3.80 0.49
CA THR A 172 16.13 -2.91 1.12
C THR A 172 16.41 -2.76 2.61
N MET A 173 16.70 -3.85 3.33
CA MET A 173 17.04 -3.81 4.76
C MET A 173 18.31 -2.98 5.01
N ILE A 174 19.39 -3.25 4.30
CA ILE A 174 20.66 -2.51 4.45
C ILE A 174 20.46 -1.02 4.15
N PHE A 175 19.77 -0.69 3.06
CA PHE A 175 19.47 0.69 2.70
C PHE A 175 18.64 1.38 3.79
N LEU A 176 17.55 0.76 4.24
CA LEU A 176 16.67 1.37 5.25
C LEU A 176 17.33 1.47 6.62
N PHE A 177 18.17 0.51 7.04
CA PHE A 177 18.93 0.65 8.27
C PHE A 177 19.89 1.85 8.23
N SER A 178 20.54 2.09 7.07
CA SER A 178 21.48 3.21 6.93
C SER A 178 20.79 4.59 6.88
N VAL A 179 19.57 4.67 6.38
CA VAL A 179 18.85 5.96 6.23
C VAL A 179 17.71 6.16 7.23
N CYS A 180 17.43 5.19 8.11
CA CYS A 180 16.30 5.20 9.04
C CYS A 180 16.24 6.48 9.86
N GLN A 181 17.31 6.80 10.57
CA GLN A 181 17.38 7.97 11.43
C GLN A 181 17.19 9.26 10.64
N LEU A 182 17.80 9.37 9.44
CA LEU A 182 17.66 10.52 8.58
C LEU A 182 16.20 10.71 8.12
N LEU A 183 15.52 9.64 7.71
CA LEU A 183 14.12 9.71 7.28
C LEU A 183 13.19 10.13 8.42
N VAL A 184 13.40 9.57 9.62
CA VAL A 184 12.62 9.94 10.81
C VAL A 184 12.87 11.40 11.20
N GLN A 185 14.13 11.89 11.13
CA GLN A 185 14.46 13.29 11.41
C GLN A 185 13.82 14.26 10.40
N LEU A 186 13.85 13.90 9.11
CA LEU A 186 13.24 14.74 8.06
C LEU A 186 11.73 14.88 8.26
N GLU A 187 11.05 13.81 8.69
CA GLU A 187 9.61 13.82 8.93
C GLU A 187 9.24 14.53 10.22
N ASN A 188 10.03 14.34 11.28
CA ASN A 188 9.80 15.01 12.57
C ASN A 188 10.00 16.53 12.50
N GLY A 189 10.77 17.01 11.52
CA GLY A 189 11.22 18.39 11.47
C GLY A 189 12.18 18.71 12.62
N ASP A 190 12.28 19.99 12.95
CA ASP A 190 13.10 20.45 14.08
C ASP A 190 12.24 21.32 15.02
N PRO A 191 11.58 20.72 16.03
CA PRO A 191 10.76 21.45 17.00
C PRO A 191 11.54 22.51 17.77
N LEU A 192 12.82 22.26 18.04
CA LEU A 192 13.69 23.20 18.76
C LEU A 192 14.02 24.40 17.91
N LYS A 193 14.27 24.21 16.62
CA LYS A 193 14.49 25.32 15.68
C LYS A 193 13.24 26.19 15.53
N GLN A 194 12.04 25.56 15.50
CA GLN A 194 10.78 26.30 15.51
C GLN A 194 10.63 27.14 16.79
N LEU A 195 10.96 26.56 17.94
CA LEU A 195 10.94 27.26 19.23
C LEU A 195 11.94 28.41 19.25
N THR A 196 13.15 28.21 18.75
CA THR A 196 14.20 29.26 18.67
C THR A 196 13.76 30.40 17.76
N ASN A 197 13.17 30.08 16.61
CA ASN A 197 12.64 31.10 15.70
C ASN A 197 11.47 31.90 16.32
N ALA A 198 10.68 31.30 17.19
CA ALA A 198 9.59 31.93 17.91
C ALA A 198 10.04 32.67 19.20
N SER A 199 11.31 32.64 19.57
CA SER A 199 11.83 33.18 20.85
C SER A 199 11.48 34.63 21.10
N SER A 200 11.53 35.49 20.08
CA SER A 200 11.13 36.89 20.16
C SER A 200 9.62 37.06 20.44
N SER A 201 8.79 36.28 19.77
CA SER A 201 7.34 36.26 19.98
C SER A 201 6.97 35.70 21.36
N ILE A 202 7.70 34.68 21.83
CA ILE A 202 7.55 34.13 23.19
C ILE A 202 7.92 35.18 24.22
N LYS A 203 8.99 35.94 24.01
CA LYS A 203 9.40 37.01 24.92
C LYS A 203 8.33 38.08 25.04
N GLN A 204 7.74 38.48 23.89
CA GLN A 204 6.63 39.43 23.85
C GLN A 204 5.37 38.89 24.54
N ALA A 205 5.04 37.59 24.31
CA ALA A 205 3.93 36.93 24.98
C ALA A 205 4.12 36.83 26.49
N CYS A 206 5.34 36.55 26.96
CA CYS A 206 5.68 36.56 28.39
C CYS A 206 5.46 37.94 29.03
N GLN A 207 5.83 39.01 28.36
CA GLN A 207 5.59 40.38 28.85
C GLN A 207 4.09 40.68 29.01
N ILE A 208 3.25 40.29 28.04
CA ILE A 208 1.80 40.49 28.10
C ILE A 208 1.17 39.61 29.20
N ALA A 209 1.64 38.37 29.33
CA ALA A 209 1.13 37.42 30.33
C ALA A 209 1.68 37.67 31.77
N GLY A 210 2.58 38.65 31.97
CA GLY A 210 3.21 38.92 33.24
C GLY A 210 4.15 37.80 33.73
N LEU A 211 4.77 37.05 32.79
CA LEU A 211 5.64 35.93 33.06
C LEU A 211 7.12 36.30 32.85
N ASN A 212 8.01 35.70 33.64
CA ASN A 212 9.44 35.89 33.48
C ASN A 212 9.98 35.00 32.36
N PHE A 213 10.45 35.61 31.27
CA PHE A 213 10.99 34.91 30.10
C PHE A 213 12.17 34.00 30.45
N ASP A 214 13.09 34.47 31.29
CA ASP A 214 14.33 33.74 31.65
C ASP A 214 14.05 32.45 32.46
N TYR A 215 12.84 32.32 33.02
CA TYR A 215 12.40 31.11 33.70
C TYR A 215 11.52 30.25 32.80
N VAL A 216 10.61 30.86 32.05
CA VAL A 216 9.61 30.16 31.23
C VAL A 216 10.23 29.54 29.98
N TYR A 217 11.11 30.25 29.28
CA TYR A 217 11.72 29.77 28.05
C TYR A 217 12.58 28.51 28.23
N PRO A 218 13.50 28.44 29.20
CA PRO A 218 14.27 27.21 29.45
C PRO A 218 13.42 26.02 29.86
N LEU A 219 12.29 26.23 30.56
CA LEU A 219 11.37 25.17 30.91
C LEU A 219 10.66 24.60 29.64
N ILE A 220 10.18 25.48 28.76
CA ILE A 220 9.58 25.08 27.51
C ILE A 220 10.60 24.34 26.65
N GLU A 221 11.80 24.88 26.49
CA GLU A 221 12.90 24.27 25.73
C GLU A 221 13.24 22.88 26.26
N HIS A 222 13.33 22.70 27.60
CA HIS A 222 13.57 21.40 28.22
C HIS A 222 12.47 20.38 27.89
N VAL A 223 11.20 20.80 27.99
CA VAL A 223 10.06 19.91 27.65
C VAL A 223 10.04 19.57 26.18
N TYR A 224 10.30 20.52 25.29
CA TYR A 224 10.40 20.30 23.85
C TYR A 224 11.54 19.35 23.47
N THR A 225 12.70 19.48 24.13
CA THR A 225 13.83 18.57 23.96
C THR A 225 13.45 17.15 24.36
N LYS A 226 12.86 16.96 25.54
CA LYS A 226 12.38 15.64 25.98
C LYS A 226 11.31 15.06 25.05
N ALA A 227 10.39 15.90 24.54
CA ALA A 227 9.38 15.48 23.58
C ALA A 227 10.02 15.00 22.27
N ASN A 228 10.95 15.77 21.73
CA ASN A 228 11.70 15.42 20.54
C ASN A 228 12.47 14.10 20.71
N ASP A 229 13.21 13.94 21.79
CA ASP A 229 13.99 12.74 22.07
C ASP A 229 13.10 11.50 22.21
N MET A 230 11.94 11.65 22.85
CA MET A 230 10.98 10.55 23.00
C MET A 230 10.32 10.18 21.66
N ILE A 231 9.92 11.16 20.84
CA ILE A 231 9.39 10.93 19.50
C ILE A 231 10.42 10.20 18.64
N MET A 232 11.66 10.68 18.62
CA MET A 232 12.75 10.07 17.86
C MET A 232 13.04 8.65 18.33
N SER A 233 13.13 8.42 19.65
CA SER A 233 13.35 7.10 20.22
C SER A 233 12.24 6.11 19.85
N TYR A 234 10.99 6.51 19.98
CA TYR A 234 9.85 5.66 19.64
C TYR A 234 9.80 5.35 18.14
N SER A 235 9.99 6.36 17.29
CA SER A 235 9.97 6.19 15.82
C SER A 235 11.11 5.30 15.35
N CYS A 236 12.34 5.53 15.82
CA CYS A 236 13.51 4.75 15.40
C CYS A 236 13.42 3.30 15.89
N ASN A 237 13.08 3.07 17.18
CA ASN A 237 12.98 1.73 17.73
C ASN A 237 11.90 0.89 17.02
N TYR A 238 10.72 1.48 16.79
CA TYR A 238 9.66 0.85 16.00
C TYR A 238 10.17 0.51 14.58
N SER A 239 10.77 1.48 13.91
CA SER A 239 11.25 1.34 12.54
C SER A 239 12.35 0.30 12.39
N TYR A 240 13.33 0.23 13.31
CA TYR A 240 14.40 -0.76 13.26
C TYR A 240 13.86 -2.20 13.36
N ILE A 241 12.85 -2.42 14.21
CA ILE A 241 12.20 -3.73 14.34
C ILE A 241 11.47 -4.07 13.03
N ILE A 242 10.70 -3.15 12.48
CA ILE A 242 9.97 -3.34 11.22
C ILE A 242 10.93 -3.57 10.03
N ILE A 243 12.04 -2.84 9.95
CA ILE A 243 13.08 -3.06 8.92
C ILE A 243 13.69 -4.45 9.07
N GLY A 244 14.01 -4.88 10.31
CA GLY A 244 14.49 -6.24 10.58
C GLY A 244 13.53 -7.33 10.09
N GLY A 245 12.23 -7.08 10.13
CA GLY A 245 11.18 -7.96 9.63
C GLY A 245 10.82 -7.78 8.15
N ALA A 246 11.41 -6.84 7.43
CA ALA A 246 11.03 -6.53 6.05
C ALA A 246 11.13 -7.75 5.13
N MET A 247 12.13 -8.61 5.32
CA MET A 247 12.28 -9.86 4.59
C MET A 247 11.05 -10.77 4.75
N LEU A 248 10.49 -10.89 5.96
CA LEU A 248 9.29 -11.68 6.22
C LEU A 248 8.06 -11.10 5.52
N SER A 249 7.89 -9.78 5.57
CA SER A 249 6.83 -9.06 4.85
C SER A 249 6.92 -9.32 3.35
N MET A 250 8.12 -9.18 2.75
CA MET A 250 8.35 -9.39 1.33
C MET A 250 8.08 -10.85 0.91
N PHE A 251 8.50 -11.83 1.71
CA PHE A 251 8.19 -13.23 1.46
C PHE A 251 6.70 -13.54 1.60
N SER A 252 6.03 -13.00 2.60
CA SER A 252 4.59 -13.15 2.79
C SER A 252 3.81 -12.71 1.54
N ALA A 253 4.08 -11.51 1.03
CA ALA A 253 3.43 -11.00 -0.18
C ALA A 253 3.81 -11.78 -1.44
N TYR A 254 5.08 -12.15 -1.58
CA TYR A 254 5.59 -12.94 -2.71
C TYR A 254 4.88 -14.30 -2.81
N LEU A 255 4.84 -15.05 -1.70
CA LEU A 255 4.22 -16.38 -1.65
C LEU A 255 2.70 -16.30 -1.81
N SER A 256 2.04 -15.31 -1.19
CA SER A 256 0.60 -15.12 -1.30
C SER A 256 0.16 -14.93 -2.75
N LEU A 257 0.83 -14.04 -3.51
CA LEU A 257 0.48 -13.76 -4.90
C LEU A 257 0.77 -14.96 -5.83
N LEU A 258 1.77 -15.77 -5.55
CA LEU A 258 2.04 -17.00 -6.31
C LEU A 258 0.98 -18.08 -6.04
N ILE A 259 0.58 -18.28 -4.78
CA ILE A 259 -0.49 -19.22 -4.41
C ILE A 259 -1.83 -18.79 -5.04
N ILE A 260 -2.12 -17.47 -5.05
CA ILE A 260 -3.29 -16.90 -5.76
C ILE A 260 -3.18 -17.17 -7.26
N SER A 261 -1.99 -17.06 -7.86
CA SER A 261 -1.76 -17.34 -9.28
C SER A 261 -2.01 -18.81 -9.66
N GLU A 262 -1.91 -19.72 -8.70
CA GLU A 262 -2.33 -21.12 -8.87
C GLU A 262 -3.84 -21.37 -8.70
N GLY A 263 -4.62 -20.32 -8.36
CA GLY A 263 -6.05 -20.44 -8.12
C GLY A 263 -6.40 -21.00 -6.72
N LYS A 264 -5.48 -20.90 -5.75
CA LYS A 264 -5.63 -21.43 -4.38
C LYS A 264 -5.87 -20.30 -3.35
N GLN A 265 -6.68 -19.32 -3.70
CA GLN A 265 -6.91 -18.09 -2.91
C GLN A 265 -7.41 -18.38 -1.48
N LYS A 266 -8.19 -19.44 -1.28
CA LYS A 266 -8.72 -19.81 0.06
C LYS A 266 -7.62 -19.97 1.12
N MET A 267 -6.48 -20.54 0.73
CA MET A 267 -5.35 -20.74 1.65
C MET A 267 -4.74 -19.41 2.11
N VAL A 268 -4.70 -18.43 1.20
CA VAL A 268 -4.17 -17.09 1.50
C VAL A 268 -5.13 -16.29 2.36
N VAL A 269 -6.44 -16.39 2.12
CA VAL A 269 -7.46 -15.73 2.95
C VAL A 269 -7.40 -16.25 4.39
N ILE A 270 -7.33 -17.57 4.60
CA ILE A 270 -7.24 -18.16 5.94
C ILE A 270 -5.99 -17.64 6.66
N ALA A 271 -4.83 -17.65 6.00
CA ALA A 271 -3.60 -17.12 6.58
C ALA A 271 -3.75 -15.65 6.99
N ALA A 272 -4.26 -14.80 6.08
CA ALA A 272 -4.43 -13.38 6.33
C ALA A 272 -5.38 -13.11 7.51
N VAL A 273 -6.51 -13.83 7.58
CA VAL A 273 -7.47 -13.66 8.69
C VAL A 273 -6.84 -14.08 10.01
N VAL A 274 -6.22 -15.27 10.07
CA VAL A 274 -5.63 -15.79 11.31
C VAL A 274 -4.47 -14.93 11.78
N SER A 275 -3.55 -14.55 10.88
CA SER A 275 -2.38 -13.74 11.27
C SER A 275 -2.76 -12.33 11.71
N ASN A 276 -3.73 -11.69 11.04
CA ASN A 276 -4.15 -10.34 11.40
C ASN A 276 -4.95 -10.31 12.70
N LEU A 277 -5.79 -11.32 12.98
CA LEU A 277 -6.46 -11.46 14.28
C LEU A 277 -5.47 -11.74 15.40
N LEU A 278 -4.45 -12.58 15.16
CA LEU A 278 -3.40 -12.81 16.13
C LEU A 278 -2.58 -11.56 16.40
N ASN A 279 -2.22 -10.80 15.34
CA ASN A 279 -1.52 -9.53 15.48
C ASN A 279 -2.30 -8.56 16.38
N LEU A 280 -3.59 -8.34 16.11
CA LEU A 280 -4.46 -7.48 16.93
C LEU A 280 -4.48 -7.91 18.41
N LEU A 281 -4.55 -9.21 18.67
CA LEU A 281 -4.53 -9.76 20.03
C LEU A 281 -3.17 -9.54 20.71
N LEU A 282 -2.08 -9.75 19.98
CA LEU A 282 -0.73 -9.53 20.47
C LEU A 282 -0.42 -8.05 20.71
N ASP A 283 -0.93 -7.14 19.89
CA ASP A 283 -0.82 -5.71 20.12
C ASP A 283 -1.41 -5.33 21.47
N PHE A 284 -2.61 -5.81 21.77
CA PHE A 284 -3.24 -5.59 23.06
C PHE A 284 -2.41 -6.17 24.22
N VAL A 285 -1.91 -7.39 24.07
CA VAL A 285 -1.09 -8.07 25.11
C VAL A 285 0.23 -7.32 25.34
N PHE A 286 0.96 -6.99 24.28
CA PHE A 286 2.28 -6.39 24.42
C PHE A 286 2.22 -4.91 24.84
N ILE A 287 1.23 -4.15 24.36
CA ILE A 287 1.10 -2.74 24.69
C ILE A 287 0.47 -2.56 26.07
N TYR A 288 -0.64 -3.27 26.37
CA TYR A 288 -1.38 -3.08 27.61
C TYR A 288 -0.77 -3.83 28.80
N TYR A 289 -0.54 -5.16 28.67
CA TYR A 289 -0.03 -5.97 29.79
C TYR A 289 1.49 -5.89 29.93
N ALA A 290 2.23 -6.05 28.85
CA ALA A 290 3.70 -6.02 28.90
C ALA A 290 4.26 -4.57 28.90
N ARG A 291 3.44 -3.55 28.65
CA ARG A 291 3.83 -2.12 28.64
C ARG A 291 5.02 -1.79 27.72
N MET A 292 5.12 -2.53 26.61
CA MET A 292 6.26 -2.39 25.68
C MET A 292 6.13 -1.18 24.74
N ALA A 293 5.10 -0.34 24.92
CA ALA A 293 4.83 0.84 24.09
C ALA A 293 4.85 0.49 22.59
N MET A 294 5.49 1.33 21.74
CA MET A 294 5.55 1.10 20.28
C MET A 294 6.36 -0.14 19.88
N ILE A 295 7.33 -0.58 20.69
CA ILE A 295 8.09 -1.81 20.44
C ILE A 295 7.16 -3.02 20.45
N GLY A 296 6.14 -3.03 21.32
CA GLY A 296 5.14 -4.09 21.40
C GLY A 296 4.37 -4.29 20.09
N GLY A 297 3.88 -3.20 19.48
CA GLY A 297 3.20 -3.23 18.20
C GLY A 297 4.11 -3.72 17.05
N ALA A 298 5.38 -3.28 17.02
CA ALA A 298 6.34 -3.76 16.04
C ALA A 298 6.59 -5.26 16.14
N ILE A 299 6.77 -5.81 17.37
CA ILE A 299 6.97 -7.24 17.59
C ILE A 299 5.73 -8.05 17.22
N ALA A 300 4.53 -7.59 17.57
CA ALA A 300 3.28 -8.24 17.17
C ALA A 300 3.16 -8.34 15.64
N THR A 301 3.50 -7.27 14.93
CA THR A 301 3.53 -7.25 13.46
C THR A 301 4.53 -8.26 12.89
N LEU A 302 5.73 -8.37 13.47
CA LEU A 302 6.72 -9.39 13.07
C LEU A 302 6.21 -10.81 13.24
N ILE A 303 5.55 -11.10 14.37
CA ILE A 303 4.96 -12.41 14.65
C ILE A 303 3.87 -12.72 13.61
N GLY A 304 3.03 -11.75 13.27
CA GLY A 304 2.03 -11.88 12.22
C GLY A 304 2.64 -12.25 10.85
N TRP A 305 3.70 -11.55 10.43
CA TRP A 305 4.41 -11.86 9.19
C TRP A 305 5.10 -13.24 9.22
N THR A 306 5.66 -13.61 10.36
CA THR A 306 6.29 -14.92 10.56
C THR A 306 5.25 -16.04 10.44
N LEU A 307 4.07 -15.86 11.03
CA LEU A 307 2.97 -16.81 10.94
C LEU A 307 2.50 -16.98 9.49
N ASN A 308 2.32 -15.88 8.76
CA ASN A 308 1.95 -15.91 7.34
C ASN A 308 2.98 -16.68 6.50
N CYS A 309 4.27 -16.35 6.64
CA CYS A 309 5.34 -17.03 5.92
C CYS A 309 5.37 -18.53 6.23
N SER A 310 5.30 -18.88 7.52
CA SER A 310 5.31 -20.27 7.98
C SER A 310 4.13 -21.06 7.42
N TRP A 311 2.93 -20.46 7.44
CA TRP A 311 1.73 -21.05 6.85
C TRP A 311 1.89 -21.29 5.35
N TYR A 312 2.40 -20.32 4.59
CA TYR A 312 2.56 -20.47 3.15
C TYR A 312 3.62 -21.52 2.81
N PHE A 313 4.76 -21.55 3.50
CA PHE A 313 5.76 -22.59 3.30
C PHE A 313 5.23 -23.98 3.66
N PHE A 314 4.47 -24.10 4.75
CA PHE A 314 3.81 -25.34 5.14
C PHE A 314 2.83 -25.83 4.07
N GLN A 315 1.98 -24.93 3.55
CA GLN A 315 1.03 -25.28 2.49
C GLN A 315 1.75 -25.66 1.19
N ILE A 316 2.80 -24.95 0.79
CA ILE A 316 3.61 -25.30 -0.38
C ILE A 316 4.27 -26.67 -0.17
N HIS A 317 4.76 -26.97 1.04
CA HIS A 317 5.33 -28.28 1.37
C HIS A 317 4.30 -29.40 1.20
N LEU A 318 3.10 -29.26 1.74
CA LEU A 318 2.02 -30.23 1.57
C LEU A 318 1.64 -30.42 0.11
N MET A 319 1.55 -29.32 -0.65
CA MET A 319 1.26 -29.35 -2.08
C MET A 319 2.38 -30.03 -2.89
N ASN A 320 3.64 -29.80 -2.53
CA ASN A 320 4.78 -30.48 -3.16
C ASN A 320 4.74 -32.00 -2.90
N LYS A 321 4.46 -32.42 -1.66
CA LYS A 321 4.34 -33.85 -1.30
C LYS A 321 3.22 -34.54 -2.09
N ARG A 322 2.15 -33.80 -2.42
CA ARG A 322 1.03 -34.29 -3.24
C ARG A 322 1.24 -34.09 -4.74
N ASN A 323 2.36 -33.51 -5.14
CA ASN A 323 2.62 -33.04 -6.51
C ASN A 323 1.53 -32.08 -7.04
N GLU A 324 0.96 -31.21 -6.22
CA GLU A 324 -0.16 -30.34 -6.54
C GLU A 324 0.21 -28.89 -6.81
N THR A 325 1.44 -28.56 -7.16
CA THR A 325 1.89 -27.19 -7.38
C THR A 325 3.03 -27.09 -8.37
N ALA A 326 3.06 -26.02 -9.14
CA ALA A 326 4.22 -25.65 -9.93
C ALA A 326 5.33 -24.99 -9.08
N LEU A 327 5.05 -24.65 -7.80
CA LEU A 327 6.00 -24.08 -6.84
C LEU A 327 6.88 -25.18 -6.24
N ALA A 328 7.57 -25.93 -7.09
CA ALA A 328 8.36 -27.09 -6.69
C ALA A 328 9.66 -26.68 -6.00
N TYR A 329 9.96 -27.29 -4.84
CA TYR A 329 11.25 -27.08 -4.16
C TYR A 329 12.43 -27.58 -4.97
N SER A 330 12.24 -28.60 -5.80
CA SER A 330 13.27 -29.10 -6.73
C SER A 330 13.71 -28.02 -7.73
N ALA A 331 12.84 -27.09 -8.07
CA ALA A 331 13.15 -25.97 -8.96
C ALA A 331 14.09 -24.94 -8.30
N LEU A 332 14.12 -24.83 -6.98
CA LEU A 332 14.99 -23.91 -6.24
C LEU A 332 16.48 -24.32 -6.28
N LYS A 333 16.80 -25.55 -6.69
CA LYS A 333 18.18 -26.03 -6.85
C LYS A 333 18.92 -25.42 -8.07
N ILE A 334 18.26 -24.52 -8.81
CA ILE A 334 18.79 -23.92 -10.07
C ILE A 334 19.81 -22.78 -9.81
N TRP A 335 20.26 -22.58 -8.57
CA TRP A 335 21.28 -21.57 -8.26
C TRP A 335 22.61 -21.88 -8.96
N GLY A 336 23.15 -20.90 -9.67
CA GLY A 336 24.51 -20.87 -10.22
C GLY A 336 24.64 -21.27 -11.71
N HIS A 337 24.07 -22.36 -12.17
CA HIS A 337 24.35 -22.84 -13.55
C HIS A 337 23.30 -22.48 -14.61
N ASN A 338 22.09 -22.05 -14.18
CA ASN A 338 20.97 -21.74 -15.08
C ASN A 338 20.31 -20.37 -14.78
N TRP A 339 21.07 -19.42 -14.19
CA TRP A 339 20.58 -18.07 -13.95
C TRP A 339 20.28 -17.37 -15.27
N ASN A 340 19.07 -16.84 -15.41
CA ASN A 340 18.63 -16.17 -16.63
C ASN A 340 18.42 -14.68 -16.38
N TRP A 341 19.45 -13.88 -16.64
CA TRP A 341 19.41 -12.42 -16.48
C TRP A 341 18.28 -11.73 -17.24
N LYS A 342 17.91 -12.25 -18.42
CA LYS A 342 16.81 -11.73 -19.21
C LYS A 342 15.47 -11.93 -18.49
N LEU A 343 15.28 -13.06 -17.82
CA LEU A 343 14.09 -13.34 -17.03
C LEU A 343 14.07 -12.53 -15.74
N THR A 344 15.22 -12.37 -15.07
CA THR A 344 15.39 -11.50 -13.91
C THR A 344 14.99 -10.06 -14.24
N TRP A 345 15.56 -9.52 -15.33
CA TRP A 345 15.20 -8.18 -15.78
C TRP A 345 13.71 -8.04 -16.13
N ASN A 346 13.14 -9.05 -16.74
CA ASN A 346 11.70 -9.06 -17.05
C ASN A 346 10.82 -9.07 -15.78
N ILE A 347 11.22 -9.81 -14.74
CA ILE A 347 10.52 -9.80 -13.44
C ILE A 347 10.61 -8.41 -12.82
N ILE A 348 11.79 -7.82 -12.72
CA ILE A 348 12.00 -6.50 -12.13
C ILE A 348 11.24 -5.44 -12.94
N SER A 349 11.37 -5.45 -14.27
CA SER A 349 10.75 -4.44 -15.12
C SER A 349 9.21 -4.47 -15.09
N ILE A 350 8.59 -5.64 -14.97
CA ILE A 350 7.13 -5.77 -14.81
C ILE A 350 6.67 -5.39 -13.40
N GLY A 351 7.52 -5.59 -12.38
CA GLY A 351 7.24 -5.17 -11.02
C GLY A 351 7.47 -3.67 -10.76
N LEU A 352 8.41 -3.06 -11.49
CA LEU A 352 8.81 -1.66 -11.34
C LEU A 352 7.64 -0.66 -11.31
N PRO A 353 6.60 -0.77 -12.15
CA PRO A 353 5.45 0.12 -12.06
C PRO A 353 4.75 0.10 -10.71
N SER A 354 4.71 -1.04 -10.03
CA SER A 354 4.09 -1.14 -8.70
C SER A 354 4.95 -0.48 -7.61
N PHE A 355 6.26 -0.61 -7.71
CA PHE A 355 7.22 0.11 -6.88
C PHE A 355 7.09 1.63 -7.07
N LEU A 356 7.16 2.09 -8.33
CA LEU A 356 7.07 3.50 -8.68
C LEU A 356 5.76 4.14 -8.26
N ARG A 357 4.64 3.41 -8.34
CA ARG A 357 3.34 3.91 -7.89
C ARG A 357 3.34 4.22 -6.40
N ASN A 358 3.79 3.30 -5.55
CA ASN A 358 3.80 3.53 -4.10
C ASN A 358 4.77 4.65 -3.73
N LEU A 359 5.95 4.68 -4.34
CA LEU A 359 6.93 5.74 -4.12
C LEU A 359 6.38 7.10 -4.56
N SER A 360 5.80 7.18 -5.75
CA SER A 360 5.26 8.44 -6.29
C SER A 360 4.06 8.96 -5.48
N MET A 361 3.23 8.07 -4.94
CA MET A 361 2.14 8.47 -4.06
C MET A 361 2.64 9.05 -2.73
N GLY A 362 3.66 8.48 -2.13
CA GLY A 362 4.30 9.05 -0.94
C GLY A 362 4.86 10.44 -1.22
N ILE A 363 5.58 10.60 -2.33
CA ILE A 363 6.10 11.91 -2.77
C ILE A 363 4.96 12.91 -3.01
N ALA A 364 3.84 12.46 -3.61
CA ALA A 364 2.70 13.31 -3.90
C ALA A 364 2.07 13.90 -2.63
N VAL A 365 1.82 13.04 -1.62
CA VAL A 365 1.25 13.47 -0.34
C VAL A 365 2.20 14.44 0.36
N TRP A 366 3.47 14.08 0.46
CA TRP A 366 4.49 14.96 1.05
C TRP A 366 4.54 16.32 0.37
N PHE A 367 4.57 16.36 -0.97
CA PHE A 367 4.64 17.59 -1.74
C PHE A 367 3.38 18.47 -1.54
N GLN A 368 2.19 17.89 -1.51
CA GLN A 368 0.94 18.61 -1.26
C GLN A 368 0.91 19.22 0.15
N VAL A 369 1.30 18.43 1.17
CA VAL A 369 1.39 18.92 2.55
C VAL A 369 2.44 20.02 2.67
N PHE A 370 3.60 19.87 2.03
CA PHE A 370 4.65 20.88 2.00
C PHE A 370 4.16 22.20 1.39
N VAL A 371 3.52 22.17 0.21
CA VAL A 371 2.98 23.38 -0.43
C VAL A 371 1.90 24.04 0.44
N LEU A 372 1.01 23.26 1.03
CA LEU A 372 -0.06 23.76 1.90
C LEU A 372 0.52 24.43 3.15
N SER A 373 1.36 23.74 3.90
CA SER A 373 1.82 24.19 5.22
C SER A 373 2.91 25.27 5.15
N THR A 374 3.83 25.15 4.18
CA THR A 374 5.03 26.00 4.11
C THR A 374 4.88 27.19 3.18
N LEU A 375 4.08 27.07 2.12
CA LEU A 375 3.95 28.12 1.12
C LEU A 375 2.60 28.83 1.19
N LEU A 376 1.48 28.06 1.20
CA LEU A 376 0.16 28.64 1.00
C LEU A 376 -0.37 29.32 2.27
N ILE A 377 -0.36 28.65 3.41
CA ILE A 377 -0.89 29.19 4.67
C ILE A 377 -0.13 30.45 5.13
N PRO A 378 1.22 30.48 5.10
CA PRO A 378 1.94 31.69 5.42
C PRO A 378 1.70 32.85 4.44
N ALA A 379 1.40 32.57 3.16
CA ALA A 379 1.20 33.59 2.13
C ALA A 379 -0.19 34.26 2.21
N ILE A 380 -1.23 33.51 2.56
CA ILE A 380 -2.60 34.05 2.64
C ILE A 380 -2.90 34.69 4.00
N GLY A 381 -2.17 34.27 5.05
CA GLY A 381 -2.48 34.65 6.43
C GLY A 381 -3.60 33.78 7.03
N SER A 382 -3.68 33.70 8.35
CA SER A 382 -4.62 32.83 9.05
C SER A 382 -6.04 33.42 9.05
N SER A 383 -6.89 32.91 8.21
CA SER A 383 -8.34 33.08 8.35
C SER A 383 -8.92 32.05 9.34
N GLY A 384 -8.46 32.06 10.60
CA GLY A 384 -9.03 31.23 11.68
C GLY A 384 -8.64 29.74 11.71
N VAL A 385 -8.05 29.18 10.65
CA VAL A 385 -7.59 27.78 10.59
C VAL A 385 -6.08 27.75 10.41
N THR A 386 -5.36 27.08 11.30
CA THR A 386 -3.90 27.02 11.28
C THR A 386 -3.39 25.85 10.44
N ALA A 387 -2.10 25.88 10.07
CA ALA A 387 -1.43 24.76 9.41
C ALA A 387 -1.52 23.47 10.24
N ASN A 388 -1.47 23.60 11.56
CA ASN A 388 -1.59 22.48 12.49
C ASN A 388 -2.99 21.85 12.45
N ASP A 389 -4.05 22.62 12.26
CA ASP A 389 -5.41 22.09 12.16
C ASP A 389 -5.56 21.21 10.91
N TYR A 390 -5.07 21.67 9.76
CA TYR A 390 -5.08 20.86 8.54
C TYR A 390 -4.25 19.59 8.67
N THR A 391 -3.09 19.66 9.31
CA THR A 391 -2.23 18.49 9.56
C THR A 391 -2.92 17.50 10.51
N ASN A 392 -3.59 17.99 11.56
CA ASN A 392 -4.36 17.16 12.50
C ASN A 392 -5.55 16.47 11.80
N PHE A 393 -6.29 17.20 10.94
CA PHE A 393 -7.39 16.63 10.19
C PHE A 393 -6.89 15.59 9.17
N TYR A 394 -5.76 15.83 8.52
CA TYR A 394 -5.13 14.87 7.62
C TYR A 394 -4.75 13.59 8.36
N GLY A 395 -4.23 13.71 9.60
CA GLY A 395 -3.91 12.61 10.49
C GLY A 395 -5.11 11.74 10.87
N ALA A 396 -6.33 12.28 10.88
CA ALA A 396 -7.55 11.52 11.12
C ALA A 396 -8.18 10.96 9.83
N VAL A 397 -8.20 11.74 8.75
CA VAL A 397 -8.80 11.36 7.47
C VAL A 397 -8.01 10.25 6.77
N ASN A 398 -6.68 10.31 6.85
CA ASN A 398 -5.80 9.38 6.14
C ASN A 398 -5.94 7.91 6.62
N PRO A 399 -6.00 7.59 7.91
CA PRO A 399 -6.28 6.23 8.38
C PRO A 399 -7.66 5.72 7.92
N ILE A 400 -8.69 6.57 7.93
CA ILE A 400 -10.04 6.19 7.46
C ILE A 400 -9.99 5.88 5.95
N TYR A 401 -9.36 6.73 5.15
CA TYR A 401 -9.17 6.49 3.73
C TYR A 401 -8.41 5.18 3.47
N ASN A 402 -7.31 4.96 4.20
CA ASN A 402 -6.46 3.77 4.06
C ASN A 402 -7.13 2.48 4.58
N LEU A 403 -8.22 2.56 5.33
CA LEU A 403 -9.02 1.40 5.69
C LEU A 403 -9.75 0.81 4.46
N PHE A 404 -10.29 1.66 3.59
CA PHE A 404 -11.14 1.24 2.48
C PHE A 404 -10.42 1.18 1.12
N PHE A 405 -9.43 2.03 0.90
CA PHE A 405 -8.72 2.15 -0.36
C PHE A 405 -7.98 0.84 -0.80
N PRO A 406 -7.26 0.11 0.06
CA PRO A 406 -6.59 -1.12 -0.34
C PRO A 406 -7.53 -2.25 -0.77
N VAL A 407 -8.78 -2.23 -0.31
CA VAL A 407 -9.81 -3.22 -0.72
C VAL A 407 -10.11 -3.09 -2.21
N MET A 408 -10.23 -1.86 -2.70
CA MET A 408 -10.37 -1.59 -4.13
C MET A 408 -9.14 -2.06 -4.92
N LEU A 409 -7.94 -1.80 -4.40
CA LEU A 409 -6.70 -2.28 -5.01
C LEU A 409 -6.65 -3.81 -5.05
N GLY A 410 -7.19 -4.50 -4.06
CA GLY A 410 -7.31 -5.96 -4.02
C GLY A 410 -8.09 -6.52 -5.21
N THR A 411 -9.20 -5.87 -5.59
CA THR A 411 -9.98 -6.25 -6.79
C THR A 411 -9.13 -6.20 -8.06
N ILE A 412 -8.37 -5.12 -8.23
CA ILE A 412 -7.58 -4.88 -9.43
C ILE A 412 -6.35 -5.81 -9.45
N GLN A 413 -5.71 -6.06 -8.32
CA GLN A 413 -4.57 -6.98 -8.22
C GLN A 413 -4.99 -8.44 -8.53
N GLY A 414 -6.14 -8.89 -8.03
CA GLY A 414 -6.69 -10.20 -8.38
C GLY A 414 -6.95 -10.32 -9.88
N SER A 415 -7.56 -9.29 -10.47
CA SER A 415 -7.83 -9.23 -11.91
C SER A 415 -6.56 -9.22 -12.76
N ARG A 416 -5.45 -8.62 -12.28
CA ARG A 416 -4.15 -8.65 -12.97
C ARG A 416 -3.65 -10.08 -13.18
N ILE A 417 -3.78 -10.93 -12.18
CA ILE A 417 -3.37 -12.34 -12.26
C ILE A 417 -4.18 -13.05 -13.36
N MET A 418 -5.50 -12.84 -13.39
CA MET A 418 -6.38 -13.40 -14.40
C MET A 418 -6.08 -12.84 -15.80
N CYS A 419 -5.88 -11.53 -15.93
CA CYS A 419 -5.50 -10.89 -17.19
C CYS A 419 -4.17 -11.45 -17.73
N SER A 420 -3.17 -11.64 -16.86
CA SER A 420 -1.87 -12.19 -17.25
C SER A 420 -1.98 -13.64 -17.75
N TYR A 421 -2.80 -14.46 -17.06
CA TYR A 421 -3.10 -15.82 -17.47
C TYR A 421 -3.80 -15.86 -18.85
N LEU A 422 -4.86 -15.07 -19.04
CA LEU A 422 -5.62 -15.00 -20.28
C LEU A 422 -4.80 -14.46 -21.46
N TYR A 423 -3.91 -13.50 -21.18
CA TYR A 423 -2.94 -13.03 -22.15
C TYR A 423 -1.96 -14.13 -22.56
N GLY A 424 -1.45 -14.91 -21.59
CA GLY A 424 -0.61 -16.09 -21.86
C GLY A 424 -1.33 -17.17 -22.65
N ALA A 425 -2.62 -17.39 -22.40
CA ALA A 425 -3.48 -18.33 -23.11
C ALA A 425 -4.02 -17.81 -24.46
N GLU A 426 -3.60 -16.59 -24.88
CA GLU A 426 -4.02 -15.92 -26.12
C GLU A 426 -5.55 -15.71 -26.23
N ASN A 427 -6.28 -15.74 -25.13
CA ASN A 427 -7.72 -15.50 -25.08
C ASN A 427 -8.03 -14.01 -24.88
N TYR A 428 -7.77 -13.21 -25.92
CA TYR A 428 -7.86 -11.74 -25.86
C TYR A 428 -9.29 -11.23 -25.68
N LYS A 429 -10.30 -11.96 -26.17
CA LYS A 429 -11.71 -11.60 -25.95
C LYS A 429 -12.03 -11.63 -24.46
N ARG A 430 -11.65 -12.71 -23.79
CA ARG A 430 -11.91 -12.88 -22.36
C ARG A 430 -11.03 -11.96 -21.51
N PHE A 431 -9.78 -11.71 -21.92
CA PHE A 431 -8.88 -10.71 -21.34
C PHE A 431 -9.53 -9.33 -21.26
N ARG A 432 -10.08 -8.84 -22.38
CA ARG A 432 -10.76 -7.54 -22.46
C ARG A 432 -11.98 -7.47 -21.56
N LEU A 433 -12.83 -8.51 -21.58
CA LEU A 433 -14.02 -8.56 -20.72
C LEU A 433 -13.66 -8.62 -19.24
N THR A 434 -12.59 -9.32 -18.87
CA THR A 434 -12.07 -9.37 -17.48
C THR A 434 -11.68 -7.98 -17.01
N TYR A 435 -10.98 -7.21 -17.84
CA TYR A 435 -10.61 -5.83 -17.52
C TYR A 435 -11.85 -4.97 -17.24
N TRP A 436 -12.84 -4.97 -18.15
CA TRP A 436 -14.05 -4.16 -17.98
C TRP A 436 -14.86 -4.55 -16.74
N ILE A 437 -15.02 -5.84 -16.48
CA ILE A 437 -15.75 -6.31 -15.29
C ILE A 437 -15.02 -5.89 -14.01
N ALA A 438 -13.70 -6.02 -13.96
CA ALA A 438 -12.92 -5.59 -12.80
C ALA A 438 -13.03 -4.09 -12.55
N MET A 439 -13.04 -3.28 -13.62
CA MET A 439 -13.23 -1.83 -13.55
C MET A 439 -14.62 -1.47 -12.99
N ILE A 440 -15.67 -2.12 -13.49
CA ILE A 440 -17.05 -1.89 -13.04
C ILE A 440 -17.19 -2.26 -11.55
N ILE A 441 -16.65 -3.39 -11.11
CA ILE A 441 -16.69 -3.81 -9.71
C ILE A 441 -15.97 -2.77 -8.83
N SER A 442 -14.80 -2.31 -9.24
CA SER A 442 -14.04 -1.30 -8.49
C SER A 442 -14.75 0.06 -8.45
N LEU A 443 -15.40 0.46 -9.54
CA LEU A 443 -16.21 1.67 -9.62
C LEU A 443 -17.39 1.60 -8.64
N ILE A 444 -18.16 0.49 -8.68
CA ILE A 444 -19.29 0.28 -7.78
C ILE A 444 -18.82 0.32 -6.32
N TYR A 445 -17.75 -0.38 -5.99
CA TYR A 445 -17.19 -0.38 -4.64
C TYR A 445 -16.79 1.04 -4.20
N GLY A 446 -16.02 1.76 -5.02
CA GLY A 446 -15.59 3.12 -4.72
C GLY A 446 -16.76 4.09 -4.53
N THR A 447 -17.80 3.98 -5.37
CA THR A 447 -19.03 4.79 -5.25
C THR A 447 -19.81 4.47 -3.97
N LEU A 448 -19.90 3.20 -3.58
CA LEU A 448 -20.53 2.80 -2.32
C LEU A 448 -19.78 3.34 -1.12
N ILE A 449 -18.44 3.27 -1.10
CA ILE A 449 -17.63 3.83 0.00
C ILE A 449 -17.78 5.34 0.05
N PHE A 450 -17.76 6.05 -1.07
CA PHE A 450 -18.01 7.49 -1.10
C PHE A 450 -19.40 7.84 -0.51
N ALA A 451 -20.45 7.14 -0.92
CA ALA A 451 -21.81 7.39 -0.43
C ALA A 451 -21.95 7.09 1.08
N ILE A 452 -21.37 5.98 1.55
CA ILE A 452 -21.53 5.56 2.95
C ILE A 452 -20.58 6.33 3.86
N VAL A 453 -19.27 6.31 3.56
CA VAL A 453 -18.24 6.89 4.45
C VAL A 453 -18.08 8.39 4.23
N GLY A 454 -18.07 8.83 2.96
CA GLY A 454 -17.86 10.23 2.61
C GLY A 454 -19.07 11.11 2.88
N CYS A 455 -20.30 10.59 2.69
CA CYS A 455 -21.52 11.39 2.82
C CYS A 455 -22.34 11.02 4.07
N ALA A 456 -22.70 9.74 4.27
CA ALA A 456 -23.65 9.34 5.31
C ALA A 456 -23.02 9.24 6.71
N LEU A 457 -21.81 8.66 6.82
CA LEU A 457 -21.17 8.34 8.09
C LEU A 457 -19.93 9.19 8.41
N ASN A 458 -19.62 10.24 7.62
CA ASN A 458 -18.41 11.02 7.77
C ASN A 458 -18.21 11.58 9.19
N LYS A 459 -19.27 12.11 9.80
CA LYS A 459 -19.27 12.62 11.16
C LYS A 459 -18.92 11.54 12.19
N TYR A 460 -19.50 10.34 12.06
CA TYR A 460 -19.27 9.24 12.99
C TYR A 460 -17.87 8.63 12.84
N MET A 461 -17.35 8.58 11.62
CA MET A 461 -15.99 8.12 11.38
C MET A 461 -14.94 9.04 11.99
N LEU A 462 -15.16 10.35 11.95
CA LEU A 462 -14.25 11.33 12.56
C LEU A 462 -14.31 11.31 14.10
N LEU A 463 -15.45 10.91 14.69
CA LEU A 463 -15.56 10.75 16.15
C LEU A 463 -14.60 9.70 16.71
N ILE A 464 -14.24 8.67 15.93
CA ILE A 464 -13.22 7.66 16.31
C ILE A 464 -11.88 8.34 16.65
N PHE A 465 -11.59 9.46 16.00
CA PHE A 465 -10.39 10.27 16.22
C PHE A 465 -10.65 11.50 17.12
N GLN A 466 -11.77 11.51 17.86
CA GLN A 466 -12.16 12.58 18.77
C GLN A 466 -12.35 13.96 18.10
N ILE A 467 -12.64 13.98 16.79
CA ILE A 467 -12.98 15.21 16.06
C ILE A 467 -14.49 15.40 16.11
N HIS A 468 -14.92 16.41 16.85
CA HIS A 468 -16.34 16.72 17.06
C HIS A 468 -16.79 17.84 16.11
N ASN A 469 -17.80 17.58 15.27
CA ASN A 469 -18.55 18.56 14.45
C ASN A 469 -17.68 19.60 13.69
N ASN A 470 -16.54 19.18 13.14
CA ASN A 470 -15.70 20.05 12.34
C ASN A 470 -16.05 19.92 10.85
N SER A 471 -16.55 21.00 10.23
CA SER A 471 -16.98 21.04 8.83
C SER A 471 -15.84 20.81 7.85
N ILE A 472 -14.65 21.33 8.17
CA ILE A 472 -13.45 21.19 7.32
C ILE A 472 -12.97 19.73 7.31
N ALA A 473 -12.89 19.09 8.47
CA ALA A 473 -12.53 17.68 8.56
C ALA A 473 -13.55 16.77 7.83
N GLN A 474 -14.84 17.07 7.93
CA GLN A 474 -15.89 16.36 7.20
C GLN A 474 -15.74 16.54 5.68
N MET A 475 -15.47 17.76 5.22
CA MET A 475 -15.19 18.06 3.82
C MET A 475 -13.94 17.33 3.33
N MET A 476 -12.86 17.30 4.11
CA MET A 476 -11.64 16.57 3.78
C MET A 476 -11.89 15.06 3.62
N LEU A 477 -12.68 14.44 4.50
CA LEU A 477 -13.03 13.03 4.40
C LEU A 477 -13.92 12.74 3.17
N MET A 478 -14.88 13.62 2.89
CA MET A 478 -15.71 13.54 1.70
C MET A 478 -14.86 13.63 0.42
N ILE A 479 -13.96 14.59 0.35
CA ILE A 479 -13.03 14.78 -0.77
C ILE A 479 -12.09 13.58 -0.95
N ALA A 480 -11.53 13.06 0.15
CA ALA A 480 -10.66 11.89 0.11
C ALA A 480 -11.40 10.65 -0.45
N THR A 481 -12.64 10.41 -0.01
CA THR A 481 -13.43 9.26 -0.48
C THR A 481 -13.96 9.44 -1.90
N LEU A 482 -14.20 10.69 -2.37
CA LEU A 482 -14.63 11.01 -3.73
C LEU A 482 -13.61 10.57 -4.80
N GLN A 483 -12.33 10.46 -4.43
CA GLN A 483 -11.28 9.99 -5.35
C GLN A 483 -11.41 8.50 -5.66
N MET A 484 -11.99 7.68 -4.76
CA MET A 484 -11.99 6.21 -4.88
C MET A 484 -12.64 5.68 -6.16
N PRO A 485 -13.84 6.11 -6.59
CA PRO A 485 -14.46 5.59 -7.81
C PRO A 485 -13.55 5.75 -9.03
N VAL A 486 -12.92 6.90 -9.15
CA VAL A 486 -12.15 7.28 -10.35
C VAL A 486 -10.74 6.69 -10.33
N TYR A 487 -10.18 6.47 -9.15
CA TYR A 487 -8.85 5.87 -8.98
C TYR A 487 -8.73 4.47 -9.60
N ALA A 488 -9.85 3.74 -9.69
CA ALA A 488 -9.89 2.44 -10.36
C ALA A 488 -9.33 2.49 -11.79
N PHE A 489 -9.59 3.57 -12.55
CA PHE A 489 -9.12 3.74 -13.92
C PHE A 489 -7.60 3.85 -14.02
N THR A 490 -6.98 4.57 -13.07
CA THR A 490 -5.50 4.71 -12.99
C THR A 490 -4.82 3.35 -12.81
N VAL A 491 -5.28 2.57 -11.83
CA VAL A 491 -4.66 1.27 -11.52
C VAL A 491 -5.03 0.22 -12.57
N GLY A 492 -6.24 0.27 -13.11
CA GLY A 492 -6.68 -0.63 -14.17
C GLY A 492 -5.83 -0.52 -15.43
N GLY A 493 -5.47 0.70 -15.85
CA GLY A 493 -4.55 0.93 -16.97
C GLY A 493 -3.17 0.31 -16.72
N GLN A 494 -2.60 0.56 -15.54
CA GLN A 494 -1.33 -0.06 -15.14
C GLN A 494 -1.37 -1.59 -15.23
N VAL A 495 -2.47 -2.21 -14.80
CA VAL A 495 -2.65 -3.67 -14.81
C VAL A 495 -2.65 -4.23 -16.24
N VAL A 496 -3.32 -3.58 -17.18
CA VAL A 496 -3.35 -4.00 -18.60
C VAL A 496 -1.94 -3.99 -19.19
N PHE A 497 -1.18 -2.91 -18.99
CA PHE A 497 0.18 -2.82 -19.52
C PHE A 497 1.14 -3.80 -18.83
N GLN A 498 0.99 -4.06 -17.52
CA GLN A 498 1.77 -5.09 -16.82
C GLN A 498 1.42 -6.50 -17.36
N ALA A 499 0.15 -6.84 -17.50
CA ALA A 499 -0.30 -8.14 -18.01
C ALA A 499 0.19 -8.41 -19.44
N THR A 500 0.23 -7.39 -20.28
CA THR A 500 0.75 -7.50 -21.66
C THR A 500 2.27 -7.45 -21.76
N GLY A 501 2.97 -7.09 -20.68
CA GLY A 501 4.43 -6.99 -20.64
C GLY A 501 4.98 -5.66 -21.15
N LYS A 502 4.14 -4.61 -21.25
CA LYS A 502 4.55 -3.25 -21.62
C LYS A 502 4.94 -2.46 -20.37
N SER A 503 6.09 -2.81 -19.79
CA SER A 503 6.56 -2.27 -18.51
C SER A 503 6.76 -0.75 -18.52
N LEU A 504 7.27 -0.18 -19.62
CA LEU A 504 7.43 1.28 -19.74
C LEU A 504 6.10 2.01 -19.64
N ASN A 505 5.08 1.57 -20.41
CA ASN A 505 3.75 2.18 -20.37
C ASN A 505 3.11 2.05 -18.98
N ALA A 506 3.29 0.90 -18.33
CA ALA A 506 2.82 0.68 -16.97
C ALA A 506 3.53 1.60 -15.96
N SER A 507 4.83 1.86 -16.14
CA SER A 507 5.60 2.78 -15.29
C SER A 507 5.16 4.23 -15.48
N ILE A 508 4.88 4.66 -16.70
CA ILE A 508 4.31 5.98 -16.97
C ILE A 508 2.96 6.12 -16.28
N CYS A 509 2.06 5.13 -16.40
CA CYS A 509 0.78 5.15 -15.67
C CYS A 509 0.96 5.25 -14.16
N ALA A 510 1.99 4.60 -13.61
CA ALA A 510 2.29 4.63 -12.18
C ALA A 510 2.75 6.00 -11.70
N LEU A 511 3.50 6.74 -12.53
CA LEU A 511 4.03 8.07 -12.22
C LEU A 511 3.03 9.20 -12.52
N MET A 512 2.03 8.95 -13.37
CA MET A 512 1.09 10.00 -13.82
C MET A 512 0.43 10.72 -12.65
N GLN A 513 -0.12 9.98 -11.70
CA GLN A 513 -0.84 10.56 -10.58
C GLN A 513 0.11 11.19 -9.55
N GLY A 514 1.20 10.51 -9.22
CA GLY A 514 2.05 10.92 -8.10
C GLY A 514 3.00 12.08 -8.44
N ILE A 515 3.43 12.18 -9.70
CA ILE A 515 4.44 13.17 -10.11
C ILE A 515 3.94 14.00 -11.30
N VAL A 516 3.60 13.34 -12.41
CA VAL A 516 3.39 14.03 -13.70
C VAL A 516 2.18 14.98 -13.66
N CYS A 517 1.05 14.55 -13.08
CA CYS A 517 -0.12 15.40 -12.92
C CYS A 517 -0.09 16.18 -11.60
N ASN A 518 0.47 15.59 -10.53
CA ASN A 518 0.44 16.19 -9.20
C ASN A 518 1.19 17.51 -9.15
N ILE A 519 2.45 17.54 -9.57
CA ILE A 519 3.28 18.74 -9.44
C ILE A 519 2.66 19.95 -10.18
N PRO A 520 2.30 19.88 -11.47
CA PRO A 520 1.71 21.02 -12.17
C PRO A 520 0.36 21.46 -11.58
N ILE A 521 -0.52 20.48 -11.26
CA ILE A 521 -1.85 20.82 -10.72
C ILE A 521 -1.73 21.45 -9.34
N THR A 522 -0.81 20.98 -8.50
CA THR A 522 -0.57 21.57 -7.16
C THR A 522 -0.11 23.04 -7.29
N PHE A 523 0.77 23.38 -8.24
CA PHE A 523 1.15 24.76 -8.47
C PHE A 523 0.01 25.61 -9.04
N ILE A 524 -0.82 25.07 -9.92
CA ILE A 524 -2.01 25.76 -10.44
C ILE A 524 -2.98 26.05 -9.30
N MET A 525 -3.26 25.05 -8.44
CA MET A 525 -4.14 25.21 -7.28
C MET A 525 -3.57 26.20 -6.26
N PHE A 526 -2.26 26.18 -6.03
CA PHE A 526 -1.58 27.18 -5.22
C PHE A 526 -1.85 28.60 -5.75
N GLY A 527 -1.66 28.84 -7.06
CA GLY A 527 -1.95 30.13 -7.68
C GLY A 527 -3.43 30.56 -7.56
N ILE A 528 -4.37 29.62 -7.78
CA ILE A 528 -5.81 29.87 -7.63
C ILE A 528 -6.15 30.28 -6.18
N CYS A 529 -5.58 29.59 -5.20
CA CYS A 529 -5.80 29.90 -3.78
C CYS A 529 -5.24 31.27 -3.40
N LEU A 530 -4.07 31.65 -3.92
CA LEU A 530 -3.49 32.98 -3.68
C LEU A 530 -4.38 34.09 -4.24
N VAL A 531 -4.87 33.95 -5.48
CA VAL A 531 -5.73 34.96 -6.12
C VAL A 531 -7.05 35.14 -5.37
N ASN A 532 -7.64 34.03 -4.88
CA ASN A 532 -8.92 34.04 -4.18
C ASN A 532 -8.80 34.30 -2.66
N GLY A 533 -7.59 34.29 -2.10
CA GLY A 533 -7.38 34.44 -0.65
C GLY A 533 -8.01 33.32 0.18
N ASN A 534 -8.27 32.12 -0.40
CA ASN A 534 -8.97 31.03 0.26
C ASN A 534 -8.16 29.73 0.22
N VAL A 535 -7.72 29.29 1.40
CA VAL A 535 -6.93 28.04 1.59
C VAL A 535 -7.78 26.78 1.38
N GLU A 536 -9.08 26.83 1.67
CA GLU A 536 -9.96 25.65 1.58
C GLU A 536 -10.08 25.09 0.16
N LEU A 537 -9.91 25.96 -0.87
CA LEU A 537 -9.90 25.53 -2.26
C LEU A 537 -8.78 24.53 -2.55
N PHE A 538 -7.66 24.61 -1.81
CA PHE A 538 -6.54 23.67 -1.96
C PHE A 538 -6.90 22.22 -1.58
N LEU A 539 -7.90 22.02 -0.75
CA LEU A 539 -8.38 20.67 -0.36
C LEU A 539 -8.88 19.86 -1.56
N TRP A 540 -9.31 20.52 -2.65
CA TRP A 540 -9.73 19.88 -3.89
C TRP A 540 -8.56 19.40 -4.77
N ASN A 541 -7.33 19.81 -4.45
CA ASN A 541 -6.15 19.45 -5.23
C ASN A 541 -6.00 17.93 -5.46
N PRO A 542 -6.08 17.05 -4.44
CA PRO A 542 -5.96 15.61 -4.64
C PRO A 542 -7.02 15.03 -5.59
N VAL A 543 -8.25 15.54 -5.54
CA VAL A 543 -9.35 15.10 -6.43
C VAL A 543 -9.04 15.46 -7.88
N ILE A 544 -8.66 16.73 -8.13
CA ILE A 544 -8.35 17.20 -9.48
C ILE A 544 -7.20 16.40 -10.09
N VAL A 545 -6.16 16.12 -9.30
CA VAL A 545 -5.02 15.28 -9.72
C VAL A 545 -5.46 13.87 -10.11
N VAL A 546 -6.29 13.23 -9.26
CA VAL A 546 -6.77 11.86 -9.52
C VAL A 546 -7.69 11.83 -10.73
N PHE A 547 -8.62 12.76 -10.87
CA PHE A 547 -9.53 12.82 -12.02
C PHE A 547 -8.77 13.03 -13.33
N THR A 548 -7.86 14.01 -13.37
CA THR A 548 -7.06 14.31 -14.56
C THR A 548 -6.20 13.11 -14.97
N SER A 549 -5.45 12.55 -14.04
CA SER A 549 -4.60 11.39 -14.32
C SER A 549 -5.41 10.16 -14.74
N SER A 550 -6.56 9.93 -14.11
CA SER A 550 -7.43 8.80 -14.41
C SER A 550 -8.04 8.90 -15.80
N ILE A 551 -8.49 10.08 -16.22
CA ILE A 551 -9.03 10.31 -17.57
C ILE A 551 -7.96 10.02 -18.62
N ILE A 552 -6.77 10.58 -18.45
CA ILE A 552 -5.64 10.39 -19.39
C ILE A 552 -5.31 8.89 -19.51
N ILE A 553 -5.13 8.20 -18.38
CA ILE A 553 -4.78 6.78 -18.36
C ILE A 553 -5.90 5.92 -18.94
N PHE A 554 -7.15 6.23 -18.63
CA PHE A 554 -8.31 5.52 -19.15
C PHE A 554 -8.38 5.61 -20.67
N VAL A 555 -8.32 6.82 -21.22
CA VAL A 555 -8.34 7.04 -22.68
C VAL A 555 -7.18 6.30 -23.35
N TRP A 556 -5.97 6.42 -22.82
CA TRP A 556 -4.80 5.71 -23.33
C TRP A 556 -4.96 4.19 -23.32
N THR A 557 -5.50 3.65 -22.23
CA THR A 557 -5.73 2.20 -22.08
C THR A 557 -6.81 1.70 -23.04
N VAL A 558 -7.89 2.45 -23.21
CA VAL A 558 -8.96 2.12 -24.16
C VAL A 558 -8.44 2.11 -25.59
N ILE A 559 -7.71 3.14 -25.99
CA ILE A 559 -7.06 3.21 -27.32
C ILE A 559 -6.13 2.02 -27.52
N TYR A 560 -5.31 1.68 -26.52
CA TYR A 560 -4.41 0.54 -26.60
C TYR A 560 -5.15 -0.79 -26.74
N ILE A 561 -6.22 -1.01 -25.97
CA ILE A 561 -7.04 -2.24 -26.06
C ILE A 561 -7.75 -2.31 -27.41
N CYS A 562 -8.31 -1.22 -27.91
CA CYS A 562 -9.00 -1.18 -29.20
C CYS A 562 -8.04 -1.45 -30.37
N ASN A 563 -6.84 -0.86 -30.36
CA ASN A 563 -5.88 -0.99 -31.44
C ASN A 563 -5.17 -2.35 -31.49
N HIS A 564 -5.06 -3.07 -30.37
CA HIS A 564 -4.27 -4.31 -30.32
C HIS A 564 -5.13 -5.57 -30.09
N TYR A 565 -6.31 -5.42 -29.48
CA TYR A 565 -7.12 -6.55 -29.04
C TYR A 565 -8.59 -6.43 -29.43
N SER A 566 -8.94 -5.60 -30.43
CA SER A 566 -10.29 -5.56 -30.95
C SER A 566 -10.64 -6.88 -31.66
N PRO A 567 -11.91 -7.29 -31.67
CA PRO A 567 -12.33 -8.53 -32.33
C PRO A 567 -11.94 -8.57 -33.81
N ASP A 568 -12.02 -7.43 -34.50
CA ASP A 568 -11.72 -7.31 -35.92
C ASP A 568 -10.24 -7.51 -36.22
N ILE A 569 -9.37 -6.87 -35.45
CA ILE A 569 -7.90 -7.01 -35.58
C ILE A 569 -7.46 -8.44 -35.24
N ILE A 570 -8.07 -9.05 -34.21
CA ILE A 570 -7.76 -10.43 -33.84
C ILE A 570 -8.16 -11.38 -34.94
N ASN A 571 -9.36 -11.19 -35.50
CA ASN A 571 -9.86 -12.01 -36.60
C ASN A 571 -9.02 -11.84 -37.88
N GLU A 572 -8.61 -10.63 -38.20
CA GLU A 572 -7.71 -10.34 -39.31
C GLU A 572 -6.34 -10.99 -39.14
N LYS A 573 -5.75 -10.88 -37.96
CA LYS A 573 -4.47 -11.52 -37.61
C LYS A 573 -4.58 -13.05 -37.67
N VAL A 574 -5.67 -13.62 -37.20
CA VAL A 574 -5.94 -15.07 -37.30
C VAL A 574 -6.10 -15.51 -38.73
N ARG A 575 -6.82 -14.74 -39.59
CA ARG A 575 -6.95 -14.99 -41.01
C ARG A 575 -5.61 -14.95 -41.72
N TRP A 576 -4.78 -13.93 -41.41
CA TRP A 576 -3.42 -13.79 -41.95
C TRP A 576 -2.50 -14.96 -41.56
N LEU A 577 -2.53 -15.39 -40.28
CA LEU A 577 -1.76 -16.54 -39.80
C LEU A 577 -2.17 -17.84 -40.44
N LYS A 578 -3.48 -18.04 -40.66
CA LYS A 578 -4.03 -19.18 -41.44
C LYS A 578 -3.59 -19.12 -42.90
N LYS A 579 -3.61 -17.95 -43.51
CA LYS A 579 -3.19 -17.75 -44.90
C LYS A 579 -1.70 -18.02 -45.12
N LYS A 580 -0.87 -17.75 -44.09
CA LYS A 580 0.58 -18.04 -44.09
C LYS A 580 0.96 -19.45 -43.62
N GLY A 581 0.00 -20.31 -43.28
CA GLY A 581 0.25 -21.70 -42.88
C GLY A 581 0.81 -21.88 -41.45
N TYR A 582 0.87 -20.79 -40.66
CA TYR A 582 1.34 -20.86 -39.27
C TYR A 582 0.31 -21.45 -38.31
N LEU A 583 -0.96 -21.50 -38.68
CA LEU A 583 -2.05 -22.15 -37.94
C LEU A 583 -2.61 -23.31 -38.80
N LYS A 584 -2.32 -24.54 -38.38
CA LYS A 584 -2.96 -25.72 -38.95
C LYS A 584 -4.46 -25.71 -38.61
N PRO A 585 -5.37 -26.10 -39.54
CA PRO A 585 -6.79 -26.25 -39.21
C PRO A 585 -6.93 -27.32 -38.11
N ILE A 586 -7.59 -26.97 -37.00
CA ILE A 586 -7.99 -27.94 -35.99
C ILE A 586 -8.97 -28.89 -36.71
N LYS A 587 -8.52 -30.12 -36.97
CA LYS A 587 -9.45 -31.19 -37.39
C LYS A 587 -10.48 -31.35 -36.27
N LYS A 588 -11.75 -31.17 -36.64
CA LYS A 588 -12.90 -31.40 -35.76
C LYS A 588 -12.95 -32.83 -35.24
#